data_b98e92aa521913d8ee84fc54d91ce9a0
#
_entry.id   b98e92aa521913d8ee84fc54d91ce9a0
#
_cell.length_a   1.000
_cell.length_b   1.000
_cell.length_c   1.000
_cell.angle_alpha   90.00
_cell.angle_beta   90.00
_cell.angle_gamma   90.00
#
_symmetry.space_group_name_H-M   'P 1'
#
loop_
_entity.id
_entity.type
_entity.pdbx_description
1 polymer ?
#
loop_
_entity_poly.entity_id
_entity_poly.type
_entity_poly.pdbx_seq_one_letter_code
_entity_poly.pdbx_strand_id
1 'polypeptide(L)'
;MSDEAIVKRLKVIVKEYGGQLGLAGAIGVDQGFISKVINQKQDISYYLIRKLCFQLKYSPEWLILGTGEKKIDKPESAKLITEIQMMRTEVDILHARMRAYEMELKELRDQLHHDKKAG
;
A
#
# COMPACT_ATOMS: atom_id res chain seq x y z
N MET A 1 -8.17 8.00 5.53
CA MET A 1 -8.69 7.30 6.72
C MET A 1 -8.28 5.83 6.68
N SER A 2 -7.73 5.32 7.77
CA SER A 2 -7.40 3.90 7.84
C SER A 2 -8.67 3.07 7.94
N ASP A 3 -8.67 1.95 7.22
CA ASP A 3 -9.74 0.98 7.31
C ASP A 3 -9.65 0.27 8.68
N GLU A 4 -10.70 0.33 9.48
CA GLU A 4 -10.76 -0.31 10.80
C GLU A 4 -10.54 -1.82 10.71
N ALA A 5 -11.03 -2.45 9.65
CA ALA A 5 -10.87 -3.89 9.45
C ALA A 5 -9.40 -4.25 9.24
N ILE A 6 -8.66 -3.45 8.48
CA ILE A 6 -7.22 -3.64 8.28
C ILE A 6 -6.47 -3.43 9.59
N VAL A 7 -6.84 -2.41 10.36
CA VAL A 7 -6.23 -2.14 11.67
C VAL A 7 -6.47 -3.30 12.64
N LYS A 8 -7.67 -3.89 12.63
CA LYS A 8 -7.95 -5.07 13.46
C LYS A 8 -7.05 -6.25 13.10
N ARG A 9 -6.83 -6.47 11.81
CA ARG A 9 -5.93 -7.54 11.35
C ARG A 9 -4.48 -7.23 11.72
N LEU A 10 -4.07 -5.98 11.64
CA LEU A 10 -2.76 -5.56 12.10
C LEU A 10 -2.58 -5.83 13.60
N LYS A 11 -3.61 -5.59 14.40
CA LYS A 11 -3.57 -5.91 15.84
C LYS A 11 -3.39 -7.41 16.08
N VAL A 12 -4.00 -8.27 15.27
CA VAL A 12 -3.80 -9.71 15.35
C VAL A 12 -2.32 -10.05 15.08
N ILE A 13 -1.72 -9.45 14.07
CA ILE A 13 -0.30 -9.64 13.75
C ILE A 13 0.59 -9.17 14.90
N VAL A 14 0.31 -8.00 15.45
CA VAL A 14 1.04 -7.46 16.61
C VAL A 14 1.03 -8.45 17.77
N LYS A 15 -0.13 -9.02 18.05
CA LYS A 15 -0.28 -9.98 19.14
C LYS A 15 0.56 -11.25 18.89
N GLU A 16 0.60 -11.72 17.66
CA GLU A 16 1.38 -12.90 17.28
C GLU A 16 2.89 -12.71 17.48
N TYR A 17 3.36 -11.46 17.38
CA TYR A 17 4.78 -11.13 17.54
C TYR A 17 5.11 -10.58 18.93
N GLY A 18 4.20 -10.76 19.90
CA GLY A 18 4.45 -10.39 21.27
C GLY A 18 4.29 -8.91 21.59
N GLY A 19 3.65 -8.15 20.72
CA GLY A 19 3.38 -6.73 20.90
C GLY A 19 3.96 -5.87 19.79
N GLN A 20 3.74 -4.56 19.91
CA GLN A 20 4.19 -3.60 18.88
C GLN A 20 5.72 -3.59 18.73
N LEU A 21 6.44 -3.67 19.82
CA LEU A 21 7.91 -3.68 19.79
C LEU A 21 8.43 -4.94 19.11
N GLY A 22 7.82 -6.10 19.39
CA GLY A 22 8.18 -7.36 18.77
C GLY A 22 7.97 -7.33 17.26
N LEU A 23 6.84 -6.81 16.82
CA LEU A 23 6.56 -6.68 15.39
C LEU A 23 7.51 -5.69 14.72
N ALA A 24 7.74 -4.54 15.35
CA ALA A 24 8.66 -3.52 14.84
C ALA A 24 10.06 -4.09 14.61
N GLY A 25 10.56 -4.87 15.57
CA GLY A 25 11.85 -5.53 15.44
C GLY A 25 11.88 -6.57 14.33
N ALA A 26 10.78 -7.31 14.16
CA ALA A 26 10.69 -8.36 13.14
C ALA A 26 10.73 -7.81 11.71
N ILE A 27 10.18 -6.64 11.46
CA ILE A 27 10.12 -6.05 10.13
C ILE A 27 11.06 -4.85 9.94
N GLY A 28 11.79 -4.47 10.98
CA GLY A 28 12.78 -3.40 10.88
C GLY A 28 12.21 -2.01 10.75
N VAL A 29 11.10 -1.73 11.44
CA VAL A 29 10.50 -0.39 11.49
C VAL A 29 10.47 0.13 12.92
N ASP A 30 10.20 1.42 13.07
CA ASP A 30 10.07 2.04 14.38
C ASP A 30 8.74 1.65 15.04
N GLN A 31 8.78 1.34 16.34
CA GLN A 31 7.58 1.04 17.10
C GLN A 31 6.55 2.18 17.03
N GLY A 32 7.01 3.42 17.07
CA GLY A 32 6.13 4.58 16.98
C GLY A 32 5.32 4.61 15.69
N PHE A 33 5.89 4.14 14.60
CA PHE A 33 5.19 4.03 13.32
C PHE A 33 4.01 3.06 13.42
N ILE A 34 4.25 1.87 14.00
CA ILE A 34 3.20 0.87 14.21
C ILE A 34 2.12 1.39 15.16
N SER A 35 2.52 2.04 16.23
CA SER A 35 1.59 2.62 17.18
C SER A 35 0.66 3.65 16.56
N LYS A 36 1.19 4.51 15.70
CA LYS A 36 0.38 5.52 15.00
C LYS A 36 -0.66 4.89 14.08
N VAL A 37 -0.29 3.84 13.37
CA VAL A 37 -1.22 3.13 12.48
C VAL A 37 -2.32 2.44 13.30
N ILE A 38 -1.96 1.76 14.38
CA ILE A 38 -2.92 1.06 15.25
C ILE A 38 -3.91 2.03 15.90
N ASN A 39 -3.42 3.18 16.32
CA ASN A 39 -4.25 4.22 16.94
C ASN A 39 -4.96 5.12 15.92
N GLN A 40 -4.89 4.77 14.65
CA GLN A 40 -5.52 5.47 13.56
C GLN A 40 -5.11 6.95 13.44
N LYS A 41 -3.92 7.29 13.92
CA LYS A 41 -3.33 8.61 13.75
C LYS A 41 -2.62 8.76 12.41
N GLN A 42 -2.37 7.65 11.76
CA GLN A 42 -1.72 7.56 10.45
C GLN A 42 -2.35 6.39 9.69
N ASP A 43 -2.57 6.58 8.39
CA ASP A 43 -3.09 5.52 7.54
C ASP A 43 -2.05 4.42 7.34
N ILE A 44 -2.50 3.18 7.21
CA ILE A 44 -1.60 2.09 6.86
C ILE A 44 -1.00 2.36 5.49
N SER A 45 0.32 2.31 5.40
CA SER A 45 1.03 2.62 4.18
C SER A 45 1.31 1.37 3.36
N TYR A 46 1.49 1.57 2.06
CA TYR A 46 1.99 0.56 1.15
C TYR A 46 3.30 -0.07 1.67
N TYR A 47 4.18 0.75 2.21
CA TYR A 47 5.45 0.31 2.77
C TYR A 47 5.25 -0.73 3.89
N LEU A 48 4.32 -0.46 4.81
CA LEU A 48 4.02 -1.38 5.91
C LEU A 48 3.40 -2.67 5.39
N ILE A 49 2.46 -2.59 4.48
CA ILE A 49 1.83 -3.77 3.86
C ILE A 49 2.89 -4.64 3.18
N ARG A 50 3.78 -4.01 2.42
CA ARG A 50 4.86 -4.71 1.75
C ARG A 50 5.77 -5.44 2.73
N LYS A 51 6.15 -4.78 3.83
CA LYS A 51 6.97 -5.40 4.89
C LYS A 51 6.30 -6.62 5.49
N LEU A 52 5.03 -6.51 5.83
CA LEU A 52 4.27 -7.63 6.41
C LEU A 52 4.16 -8.80 5.44
N CYS A 53 3.88 -8.53 4.18
CA CYS A 53 3.67 -9.59 3.20
C CYS A 53 4.98 -10.25 2.75
N PHE A 54 6.03 -9.47 2.52
CA PHE A 54 7.30 -10.03 2.06
C PHE A 54 8.12 -10.65 3.17
N GLN A 55 8.17 -10.03 4.34
CA GLN A 55 9.03 -10.51 5.42
C GLN A 55 8.35 -11.55 6.30
N LEU A 56 7.07 -11.36 6.61
CA LEU A 56 6.33 -12.26 7.50
C LEU A 56 5.39 -13.20 6.78
N LYS A 57 5.29 -13.08 5.47
CA LYS A 57 4.51 -13.96 4.59
C LYS A 57 3.01 -13.96 4.87
N TYR A 58 2.50 -12.84 5.37
CA TYR A 58 1.05 -12.66 5.44
C TYR A 58 0.47 -12.46 4.04
N SER A 59 -0.73 -12.97 3.81
CA SER A 59 -1.40 -12.81 2.54
C SER A 59 -1.91 -11.38 2.38
N PRO A 60 -1.58 -10.68 1.29
CA PRO A 60 -2.17 -9.36 1.03
C PRO A 60 -3.69 -9.40 0.93
N GLU A 61 -4.23 -10.49 0.36
CA GLU A 61 -5.68 -10.69 0.28
C GLU A 61 -6.30 -10.75 1.67
N TRP A 62 -5.72 -11.52 2.57
CA TRP A 62 -6.22 -11.60 3.94
C TRP A 62 -6.09 -10.26 4.66
N LEU A 63 -4.95 -9.59 4.54
CA LEU A 63 -4.68 -8.34 5.26
C LEU A 63 -5.62 -7.22 4.79
N ILE A 64 -5.81 -7.10 3.49
CA ILE A 64 -6.59 -6.00 2.91
C ILE A 64 -8.07 -6.32 2.82
N LEU A 65 -8.42 -7.50 2.33
CA LEU A 65 -9.80 -7.90 2.07
C LEU A 65 -10.42 -8.77 3.17
N GLY A 66 -9.59 -9.40 3.99
CA GLY A 66 -10.06 -10.29 5.05
C GLY A 66 -10.50 -11.66 4.57
N THR A 67 -10.17 -12.04 3.35
CA THR A 67 -10.53 -13.32 2.75
C THR A 67 -9.30 -14.16 2.50
N GLY A 68 -9.50 -15.49 2.39
CA GLY A 68 -8.41 -16.41 2.13
C GLY A 68 -7.60 -16.75 3.37
N GLU A 69 -6.47 -17.38 3.14
CA GLU A 69 -5.58 -17.79 4.23
C GLU A 69 -4.75 -16.63 4.76
N LYS A 70 -4.57 -16.59 6.07
CA LYS A 70 -3.81 -15.53 6.74
C LYS A 70 -2.35 -15.50 6.31
N LYS A 71 -1.71 -16.68 6.21
CA LYS A 71 -0.32 -16.81 5.75
C LYS A 71 -0.26 -17.71 4.54
N ILE A 72 0.72 -17.44 3.67
CA ILE A 72 0.98 -18.28 2.51
C ILE A 72 2.17 -19.17 2.83
N ASP A 73 1.91 -20.48 2.90
CA ASP A 73 2.91 -21.47 3.32
C ASP A 73 4.04 -21.65 2.30
N LYS A 74 3.78 -21.38 1.02
CA LYS A 74 4.78 -21.52 -0.03
C LYS A 74 5.46 -20.17 -0.26
N PRO A 75 6.73 -20.00 0.14
CA PRO A 75 7.41 -18.69 0.04
C PRO A 75 7.44 -18.12 -1.37
N GLU A 76 7.66 -18.97 -2.37
CA GLU A 76 7.71 -18.54 -3.77
C GLU A 76 6.35 -18.03 -4.26
N SER A 77 5.28 -18.76 -3.93
CA SER A 77 3.92 -18.36 -4.29
C SER A 77 3.51 -17.07 -3.59
N ALA A 78 3.87 -16.93 -2.31
CA ALA A 78 3.61 -15.71 -1.55
C ALA A 78 4.27 -14.50 -2.19
N LYS A 79 5.54 -14.63 -2.55
CA LYS A 79 6.29 -13.57 -3.19
C LYS A 79 5.67 -13.17 -4.52
N LEU A 80 5.32 -14.16 -5.35
CA LEU A 80 4.73 -13.91 -6.66
C LEU A 80 3.39 -13.19 -6.56
N ILE A 81 2.51 -13.66 -5.68
CA ILE A 81 1.20 -13.04 -5.47
C ILE A 81 1.36 -11.60 -5.00
N THR A 82 2.27 -11.36 -4.05
CA THR A 82 2.53 -10.03 -3.53
C THR A 82 3.06 -9.11 -4.63
N GLU A 83 4.02 -9.59 -5.43
CA GLU A 83 4.57 -8.83 -6.56
C GLU A 83 3.48 -8.43 -7.55
N ILE A 84 2.59 -9.35 -7.90
CA ILE A 84 1.49 -9.07 -8.84
C ILE A 84 0.57 -7.98 -8.28
N GLN A 85 0.20 -8.07 -7.01
CA GLN A 85 -0.68 -7.09 -6.39
C GLN A 85 -0.01 -5.71 -6.29
N MET A 86 1.29 -5.68 -5.99
CA MET A 86 2.05 -4.44 -5.95
C MET A 86 2.15 -3.80 -7.34
N MET A 87 2.38 -4.61 -8.37
CA MET A 87 2.40 -4.13 -9.75
C MET A 87 1.07 -3.52 -10.17
N ARG A 88 -0.04 -4.13 -9.79
CA ARG A 88 -1.37 -3.59 -10.08
C ARG A 88 -1.53 -2.19 -9.47
N THR A 89 -1.10 -2.02 -8.22
CA THR A 89 -1.15 -0.74 -7.56
C THR A 89 -0.26 0.29 -8.28
N GLU A 90 0.94 -0.10 -8.68
CA GLU A 90 1.84 0.79 -9.43
C GLU A 90 1.25 1.18 -10.78
N VAL A 91 0.62 0.23 -11.46
CA VAL A 91 -0.04 0.50 -12.75
C VAL A 91 -1.18 1.50 -12.57
N ASP A 92 -1.98 1.36 -11.52
CA ASP A 92 -3.07 2.29 -11.24
C ASP A 92 -2.54 3.70 -10.95
N ILE A 93 -1.45 3.80 -10.20
CA ILE A 93 -0.80 5.08 -9.93
C ILE A 93 -0.27 5.71 -11.22
N LEU A 94 0.38 4.91 -12.07
CA LEU A 94 0.91 5.39 -13.35
C LEU A 94 -0.21 5.87 -14.27
N HIS A 95 -1.33 5.14 -14.33
CA HIS A 95 -2.48 5.56 -15.13
C HIS A 95 -3.04 6.90 -14.64
N ALA A 96 -3.12 7.09 -13.32
CA ALA A 96 -3.57 8.36 -12.77
C ALA A 96 -2.63 9.52 -13.15
N ARG A 97 -1.32 9.29 -13.11
CA ARG A 97 -0.33 10.28 -13.53
C ARG A 97 -0.43 10.59 -15.02
N MET A 98 -0.62 9.56 -15.84
CA MET A 98 -0.78 9.74 -17.29
C MET A 98 -2.00 10.59 -17.61
N ARG A 99 -3.12 10.35 -16.93
CA ARG A 99 -4.31 11.18 -17.11
C ARG A 99 -4.05 12.64 -16.75
N ALA A 100 -3.30 12.88 -15.66
CA ALA A 100 -2.94 14.24 -15.24
C ALA A 100 -2.06 14.92 -16.29
N TYR A 101 -1.06 14.21 -16.83
CA TYR A 101 -0.20 14.76 -17.88
C TYR A 101 -0.97 15.01 -19.17
N GLU A 102 -1.90 14.15 -19.52
CA GLU A 102 -2.75 14.36 -20.71
C GLU A 102 -3.58 15.62 -20.57
N MET A 103 -4.12 15.88 -19.38
CA MET A 103 -4.86 17.09 -19.10
C MET A 103 -3.97 18.34 -19.19
N GLU A 104 -2.76 18.28 -18.63
CA GLU A 104 -1.79 19.39 -18.74
C GLU A 104 -1.40 19.66 -20.19
N LEU A 105 -1.15 18.62 -20.97
CA LEU A 105 -0.82 18.74 -22.38
C LEU A 105 -1.98 19.37 -23.16
N LYS A 106 -3.19 18.97 -22.85
CA LYS A 106 -4.37 19.55 -23.48
C LYS A 106 -4.50 21.04 -23.19
N GLU A 107 -4.30 21.42 -21.93
CA GLU A 107 -4.34 22.82 -21.52
C GLU A 107 -3.26 23.64 -22.24
N LEU A 108 -2.04 23.13 -22.31
CA LEU A 108 -0.95 23.80 -23.00
C LEU A 108 -1.23 23.92 -24.52
N ARG A 109 -1.79 22.90 -25.11
CA ARG A 109 -2.17 22.91 -26.52
C ARG A 109 -3.24 23.95 -26.79
N ASP A 110 -4.24 24.03 -25.91
CA ASP A 110 -5.31 25.01 -26.03
C ASP A 110 -4.76 26.43 -25.89
N GLN A 111 -3.81 26.67 -24.96
CA GLN A 111 -3.17 27.97 -24.79
C GLN A 111 -2.37 28.38 -26.05
N LEU A 112 -1.58 27.46 -26.59
CA LEU A 112 -0.81 27.71 -27.80
C LEU A 112 -1.73 28.02 -28.98
N HIS A 113 -2.82 27.31 -29.10
CA HIS A 113 -3.78 27.54 -30.16
C HIS A 113 -4.49 28.88 -30.00
N HIS A 114 -4.79 29.27 -28.78
CA HIS A 114 -5.38 30.57 -28.46
C HIS A 114 -4.41 31.70 -28.79
N ASP A 115 -3.14 31.59 -28.44
CA ASP A 115 -2.09 32.57 -28.73
C ASP A 115 -1.93 32.76 -30.24
N LYS A 116 -1.98 31.69 -31.02
CA LYS A 116 -1.92 31.78 -32.46
C LYS A 116 -3.10 32.54 -33.07
N LYS A 117 -4.28 32.40 -32.50
CA LYS A 117 -5.47 33.14 -32.92
C LYS A 117 -5.40 34.61 -32.55
N ALA A 118 -4.78 34.92 -31.43
CA ALA A 118 -4.62 36.30 -30.94
C ALA A 118 -3.53 37.04 -31.70
N GLY A 119 -2.58 36.32 -32.22
CA GLY A 119 -1.52 36.91 -33.03
C GLY A 119 -1.91 37.00 -34.47
#